data_d639838a53bd8b65620568a8d26f1019
#
_entry.id   d639838a53bd8b65620568a8d26f1019
#
_cell.length_a   1.000
_cell.length_b   1.000
_cell.length_c   1.000
_cell.angle_alpha   90.00
_cell.angle_beta   90.00
_cell.angle_gamma   90.00
#
_symmetry.space_group_name_H-M   'P 1'
#
loop_
_entity.id
_entity.type
_entity.pdbx_description
1 polymer ?
#
loop_
_entity_poly.entity_id
_entity_poly.type
_entity_poly.pdbx_seq_one_letter_code
_entity_poly.pdbx_strand_id
1 'polypeptide(L)'
;PYIHETSKKISEVFDKAIDGAPSVIVIDEMESFLSDRRSGSSSGLHHVEEVAEFLRRIPEAIKNKVLIVAMTNLIEMIDPAILRRGRFDHIIEVGMPSREEVASLVDSLLSKLPKADTLNVNKLLDALTGKALSDSAFVIREAARLAAKAGKTELDQTSIEAALNSLPKDQEKKKQTHRIRLG
;
A
#
# COMPACT_ATOMS: atom_id res chain seq x y z
N PRO A 1 24.27 8.79 -19.93
CA PRO A 1 23.28 9.73 -20.50
C PRO A 1 21.93 9.73 -19.75
N TYR A 2 21.70 8.84 -18.76
CA TYR A 2 20.41 8.71 -18.05
C TYR A 2 20.39 9.39 -16.66
N ILE A 3 21.47 10.05 -16.27
CA ILE A 3 21.78 10.45 -14.88
C ILE A 3 20.90 11.59 -14.34
N HIS A 4 20.36 12.46 -15.21
CA HIS A 4 19.51 13.60 -14.80
C HIS A 4 18.02 13.41 -15.15
N GLU A 5 17.63 12.24 -15.63
CA GLU A 5 16.27 12.02 -16.14
C GLU A 5 15.22 11.96 -15.02
N THR A 6 15.55 11.33 -13.89
CA THR A 6 14.63 11.18 -12.75
C THR A 6 14.40 12.51 -12.03
N SER A 7 15.46 13.26 -11.73
CA SER A 7 15.34 14.60 -11.11
C SER A 7 14.53 15.55 -11.99
N LYS A 8 14.72 15.48 -13.31
CA LYS A 8 13.92 16.25 -14.27
C LYS A 8 12.44 15.84 -14.26
N LYS A 9 12.16 14.53 -14.24
CA LYS A 9 10.78 14.01 -14.14
C LYS A 9 10.10 14.45 -12.83
N ILE A 10 10.83 14.45 -11.72
CA ILE A 10 10.33 14.96 -10.43
C ILE A 10 9.93 16.43 -10.60
N SER A 11 10.82 17.28 -11.12
CA SER A 11 10.52 18.69 -11.37
C SER A 11 9.29 18.88 -12.26
N GLU A 12 9.19 18.17 -13.37
CA GLU A 12 8.07 18.24 -14.30
C GLU A 12 6.73 17.88 -13.66
N VAL A 13 6.71 16.86 -12.75
CA VAL A 13 5.51 16.48 -12.00
C VAL A 13 5.08 17.60 -11.06
N PHE A 14 6.03 18.19 -10.33
CA PHE A 14 5.74 19.31 -9.44
C PHE A 14 5.26 20.55 -10.18
N ASP A 15 5.90 20.91 -11.29
CA ASP A 15 5.50 22.05 -12.14
C ASP A 15 4.06 21.85 -12.64
N LYS A 16 3.76 20.68 -13.18
CA LYS A 16 2.41 20.35 -13.64
C LYS A 16 1.36 20.41 -12.52
N ALA A 17 1.72 19.96 -11.32
CA ALA A 17 0.82 20.00 -10.18
C ALA A 17 0.58 21.44 -9.69
N ILE A 18 1.62 22.28 -9.69
CA ILE A 18 1.52 23.70 -9.31
C ILE A 18 0.69 24.47 -10.34
N ASP A 19 0.92 24.25 -11.64
CA ASP A 19 0.16 24.89 -12.70
C ASP A 19 -1.32 24.50 -12.69
N GLY A 20 -1.62 23.27 -12.27
CA GLY A 20 -2.99 22.76 -12.13
C GLY A 20 -3.59 22.91 -10.74
N ALA A 21 -3.01 23.71 -9.86
CA ALA A 21 -3.49 23.85 -8.47
C ALA A 21 -4.92 24.43 -8.38
N PRO A 22 -5.74 23.96 -7.41
CA PRO A 22 -5.44 22.99 -6.36
C PRO A 22 -5.34 21.56 -6.93
N SER A 23 -4.32 20.83 -6.53
CA SER A 23 -4.01 19.50 -7.08
C SER A 23 -3.46 18.56 -6.01
N VAL A 24 -3.32 17.28 -6.38
CA VAL A 24 -2.77 16.24 -5.50
C VAL A 24 -1.65 15.50 -6.24
N ILE A 25 -0.49 15.36 -5.60
CA ILE A 25 0.57 14.45 -6.02
C ILE A 25 0.45 13.19 -5.17
N VAL A 26 0.31 12.03 -5.80
CA VAL A 26 0.33 10.73 -5.14
C VAL A 26 1.62 10.00 -5.51
N ILE A 27 2.34 9.54 -4.50
CA ILE A 27 3.62 8.83 -4.63
C ILE A 27 3.44 7.45 -4.02
N ASP A 28 3.56 6.42 -4.84
CA ASP A 28 3.56 5.03 -4.38
C ASP A 28 4.98 4.47 -4.32
N GLU A 29 5.22 3.54 -3.40
CA GLU A 29 6.54 2.94 -3.18
C GLU A 29 7.65 3.99 -3.03
N MET A 30 7.41 4.98 -2.17
CA MET A 30 8.30 6.13 -1.94
C MET A 30 9.74 5.70 -1.61
N GLU A 31 9.93 4.55 -0.96
CA GLU A 31 11.23 3.97 -0.65
C GLU A 31 12.07 3.66 -1.89
N SER A 32 11.45 3.47 -3.04
CA SER A 32 12.16 3.11 -4.28
C SER A 32 13.12 4.19 -4.78
N PHE A 33 12.86 5.46 -4.44
CA PHE A 33 13.69 6.60 -4.87
C PHE A 33 14.04 7.59 -3.76
N LEU A 34 13.46 7.45 -2.55
CA LEU A 34 13.71 8.35 -1.42
C LEU A 34 14.34 7.63 -0.22
N SER A 35 15.02 6.51 -0.46
CA SER A 35 15.68 5.75 0.58
C SER A 35 16.91 6.47 1.18
N ASP A 36 17.25 6.11 2.42
CA ASP A 36 18.37 6.69 3.15
C ASP A 36 19.71 6.45 2.42
N ARG A 37 20.55 7.47 2.41
CA ARG A 37 21.87 7.57 1.76
C ARG A 37 22.93 6.59 2.28
N ARG A 38 22.62 5.76 3.28
CA ARG A 38 23.58 4.93 4.01
C ARG A 38 24.00 3.64 3.30
N SER A 39 23.34 3.25 2.23
CA SER A 39 23.75 2.10 1.42
C SER A 39 24.86 2.52 0.45
N GLY A 40 26.12 2.31 0.85
CA GLY A 40 27.35 2.73 0.16
C GLY A 40 27.65 2.08 -1.19
N SER A 41 26.71 2.12 -2.12
CA SER A 41 26.93 1.73 -3.53
C SER A 41 27.07 2.98 -4.41
N SER A 42 27.76 2.86 -5.54
CA SER A 42 27.94 3.93 -6.54
C SER A 42 26.62 4.55 -7.06
N SER A 43 25.48 3.95 -6.77
CA SER A 43 24.14 4.50 -6.96
C SER A 43 23.80 5.64 -5.99
N GLY A 44 24.58 5.81 -4.92
CA GLY A 44 24.27 6.77 -3.85
C GLY A 44 24.29 8.24 -4.27
N LEU A 45 25.11 8.63 -5.25
CA LEU A 45 25.15 10.02 -5.75
C LEU A 45 23.88 10.42 -6.47
N HIS A 46 23.25 9.51 -7.21
CA HIS A 46 22.00 9.78 -7.94
C HIS A 46 20.82 9.95 -6.99
N HIS A 47 20.72 9.10 -5.98
CA HIS A 47 19.71 9.24 -4.92
C HIS A 47 19.83 10.57 -4.15
N VAL A 48 21.05 11.07 -3.95
CA VAL A 48 21.26 12.36 -3.28
C VAL A 48 20.63 13.51 -4.07
N GLU A 49 20.79 13.52 -5.38
CA GLU A 49 20.21 14.56 -6.25
C GLU A 49 18.67 14.47 -6.29
N GLU A 50 18.12 13.26 -6.40
CA GLU A 50 16.67 13.02 -6.41
C GLU A 50 16.03 13.47 -5.09
N VAL A 51 16.59 13.04 -3.96
CA VAL A 51 16.14 13.46 -2.61
C VAL A 51 16.25 14.97 -2.44
N ALA A 52 17.36 15.58 -2.87
CA ALA A 52 17.56 17.01 -2.76
C ALA A 52 16.54 17.80 -3.58
N GLU A 53 16.25 17.39 -4.81
CA GLU A 53 15.24 18.00 -5.66
C GLU A 53 13.85 17.87 -5.04
N PHE A 54 13.50 16.69 -4.57
CA PHE A 54 12.23 16.45 -3.90
C PHE A 54 12.06 17.35 -2.67
N LEU A 55 13.09 17.41 -1.82
CA LEU A 55 13.09 18.26 -0.62
C LEU A 55 12.96 19.77 -0.94
N ARG A 56 13.49 20.19 -2.06
CA ARG A 56 13.39 21.58 -2.53
C ARG A 56 11.98 21.91 -3.01
N ARG A 57 11.31 20.97 -3.69
CA ARG A 57 10.00 21.18 -4.32
C ARG A 57 8.82 21.10 -3.37
N ILE A 58 8.90 20.31 -2.29
CA ILE A 58 7.79 20.14 -1.35
C ILE A 58 7.25 21.46 -0.79
N PRO A 59 8.08 22.36 -0.19
CA PRO A 59 7.56 23.60 0.38
C PRO A 59 6.92 24.52 -0.67
N GLU A 60 7.45 24.54 -1.89
CA GLU A 60 6.90 25.30 -3.01
C GLU A 60 5.51 24.77 -3.40
N ALA A 61 5.36 23.46 -3.54
CA ALA A 61 4.10 22.81 -3.88
C ALA A 61 3.03 23.09 -2.82
N ILE A 62 3.37 22.91 -1.53
CA ILE A 62 2.46 23.18 -0.42
C ILE A 62 1.98 24.65 -0.44
N LYS A 63 2.88 25.60 -0.65
CA LYS A 63 2.54 27.04 -0.76
C LYS A 63 1.57 27.30 -1.92
N ASN A 64 1.65 26.54 -2.98
CA ASN A 64 0.81 26.63 -4.17
C ASN A 64 -0.43 25.71 -4.12
N LYS A 65 -0.86 25.28 -2.93
CA LYS A 65 -2.07 24.46 -2.71
C LYS A 65 -2.02 23.08 -3.38
N VAL A 66 -0.86 22.46 -3.40
CA VAL A 66 -0.68 21.07 -3.82
C VAL A 66 -0.62 20.21 -2.57
N LEU A 67 -1.51 19.21 -2.46
CA LEU A 67 -1.45 18.18 -1.44
C LEU A 67 -0.51 17.07 -1.92
N ILE A 68 0.41 16.64 -1.06
CA ILE A 68 1.32 15.52 -1.36
C ILE A 68 0.95 14.35 -0.46
N VAL A 69 0.63 13.22 -1.07
CA VAL A 69 0.35 11.95 -0.39
C VAL A 69 1.38 10.94 -0.83
N ALA A 70 2.16 10.41 0.10
CA ALA A 70 3.16 9.38 -0.17
C ALA A 70 2.84 8.10 0.59
N MET A 71 3.09 6.96 -0.04
CA MET A 71 2.89 5.63 0.53
C MET A 71 4.20 4.87 0.54
N THR A 72 4.46 4.16 1.63
CA THR A 72 5.63 3.29 1.78
C THR A 72 5.31 2.11 2.68
N ASN A 73 5.92 0.98 2.41
CA ASN A 73 5.90 -0.19 3.29
C ASN A 73 7.15 -0.26 4.19
N LEU A 74 8.13 0.65 3.99
CA LEU A 74 9.44 0.64 4.63
C LEU A 74 9.80 2.05 5.11
N ILE A 75 9.02 2.58 6.06
CA ILE A 75 9.21 3.96 6.55
C ILE A 75 10.61 4.18 7.14
N GLU A 76 11.22 3.12 7.71
CA GLU A 76 12.56 3.16 8.25
C GLU A 76 13.65 3.34 7.19
N MET A 77 13.34 3.11 5.92
CA MET A 77 14.24 3.33 4.79
C MET A 77 14.16 4.74 4.21
N ILE A 78 13.13 5.51 4.59
CA ILE A 78 12.95 6.88 4.08
C ILE A 78 13.96 7.82 4.75
N ASP A 79 14.58 8.70 3.95
CA ASP A 79 15.51 9.73 4.49
C ASP A 79 14.78 10.56 5.57
N PRO A 80 15.32 10.61 6.81
CA PRO A 80 14.69 11.34 7.90
C PRO A 80 14.45 12.83 7.60
N ALA A 81 15.19 13.42 6.65
CA ALA A 81 14.99 14.79 6.25
C ALA A 81 13.63 15.01 5.58
N ILE A 82 13.07 13.97 4.92
CA ILE A 82 11.76 14.02 4.26
C ILE A 82 10.65 14.05 5.31
N LEU A 83 10.79 13.32 6.40
CA LEU A 83 9.80 13.18 7.46
C LEU A 83 9.78 14.35 8.46
N ARG A 84 10.57 15.41 8.20
CA ARG A 84 10.60 16.60 9.06
C ARG A 84 9.36 17.48 8.86
N ARG A 85 9.02 18.24 9.92
CA ARG A 85 7.94 19.23 9.89
C ARG A 85 8.10 20.23 8.72
N GLY A 86 6.97 20.63 8.14
CA GLY A 86 6.95 21.48 6.93
C GLY A 86 7.15 20.71 5.63
N ARG A 87 7.12 19.36 5.70
CA ARG A 87 7.19 18.43 4.55
C ARG A 87 6.09 17.39 4.65
N PHE A 88 6.35 16.26 5.34
CA PHE A 88 5.31 15.29 5.68
C PHE A 88 4.97 15.44 7.17
N ASP A 89 4.00 16.30 7.46
CA ASP A 89 3.60 16.62 8.83
C ASP A 89 2.71 15.56 9.47
N HIS A 90 2.04 14.76 8.64
CA HIS A 90 1.12 13.72 9.07
C HIS A 90 1.60 12.37 8.57
N ILE A 91 1.92 11.48 9.49
CA ILE A 91 2.25 10.09 9.23
C ILE A 91 1.07 9.26 9.71
N ILE A 92 0.45 8.51 8.79
CA ILE A 92 -0.68 7.65 9.07
C ILE A 92 -0.20 6.20 8.92
N GLU A 93 -0.20 5.46 10.01
CA GLU A 93 0.08 4.03 10.00
C GLU A 93 -1.19 3.26 9.61
N VAL A 94 -1.09 2.47 8.52
CA VAL A 94 -2.15 1.56 8.09
C VAL A 94 -1.80 0.16 8.57
N GLY A 95 -2.36 -0.22 9.72
CA GLY A 95 -2.15 -1.53 10.33
C GLY A 95 -2.99 -2.64 9.71
N MET A 96 -2.92 -3.82 10.32
CA MET A 96 -3.81 -4.93 9.95
C MET A 96 -5.25 -4.58 10.34
N PRO A 97 -6.23 -4.93 9.50
CA PRO A 97 -7.61 -4.55 9.72
C PRO A 97 -8.21 -5.28 10.95
N SER A 98 -9.09 -4.59 11.64
CA SER A 98 -9.94 -5.20 12.67
C SER A 98 -10.96 -6.15 12.05
N ARG A 99 -11.57 -7.00 12.89
CA ARG A 99 -12.64 -7.92 12.44
C ARG A 99 -13.84 -7.14 11.86
N GLU A 100 -14.17 -5.98 12.41
CA GLU A 100 -15.25 -5.12 11.98
C GLU A 100 -14.98 -4.52 10.58
N GLU A 101 -13.73 -4.11 10.32
CA GLU A 101 -13.32 -3.61 9.00
C GLU A 101 -13.34 -4.72 7.95
N VAL A 102 -12.87 -5.92 8.30
CA VAL A 102 -13.00 -7.11 7.43
C VAL A 102 -14.47 -7.41 7.16
N ALA A 103 -15.33 -7.40 8.19
CA ALA A 103 -16.77 -7.66 8.04
C ALA A 103 -17.44 -6.65 7.12
N SER A 104 -17.15 -5.36 7.29
CA SER A 104 -17.68 -4.29 6.44
C SER A 104 -17.30 -4.47 4.97
N LEU A 105 -16.04 -4.81 4.71
CA LEU A 105 -15.58 -5.08 3.33
C LEU A 105 -16.25 -6.32 2.75
N VAL A 106 -16.30 -7.42 3.50
CA VAL A 106 -16.92 -8.69 3.08
C VAL A 106 -18.38 -8.47 2.75
N ASP A 107 -19.14 -7.77 3.61
CA ASP A 107 -20.55 -7.46 3.37
C ASP A 107 -20.74 -6.61 2.11
N SER A 108 -19.93 -5.56 1.94
CA SER A 108 -19.94 -4.71 0.74
C SER A 108 -19.68 -5.49 -0.56
N LEU A 109 -18.80 -6.49 -0.51
CA LEU A 109 -18.47 -7.31 -1.68
C LEU A 109 -19.55 -8.36 -1.95
N LEU A 110 -20.04 -9.04 -0.90
CA LEU A 110 -21.08 -10.07 -1.01
C LEU A 110 -22.44 -9.49 -1.40
N SER A 111 -22.74 -8.25 -1.03
CA SER A 111 -24.00 -7.59 -1.42
C SER A 111 -24.16 -7.40 -2.94
N LYS A 112 -23.07 -7.46 -3.69
CA LYS A 112 -23.01 -7.29 -5.14
C LYS A 112 -23.05 -8.61 -5.91
N LEU A 113 -23.11 -9.74 -5.20
CA LEU A 113 -23.02 -11.07 -5.80
C LEU A 113 -24.26 -11.90 -5.41
N PRO A 114 -24.81 -12.72 -6.33
CA PRO A 114 -25.77 -13.74 -5.95
C PRO A 114 -25.06 -14.75 -5.03
N LYS A 115 -25.64 -15.00 -3.86
CA LYS A 115 -25.08 -15.89 -2.83
C LYS A 115 -26.14 -16.81 -2.26
N ALA A 116 -25.75 -18.04 -1.94
CA ALA A 116 -26.61 -19.01 -1.30
C ALA A 116 -26.98 -18.56 0.13
N ASP A 117 -28.23 -18.76 0.54
CA ASP A 117 -28.71 -18.45 1.89
C ASP A 117 -27.96 -19.27 2.98
N THR A 118 -27.39 -20.41 2.58
CA THR A 118 -26.60 -21.29 3.47
C THR A 118 -25.15 -20.85 3.66
N LEU A 119 -24.73 -19.73 3.07
CA LEU A 119 -23.38 -19.24 3.20
C LEU A 119 -23.06 -18.83 4.65
N ASN A 120 -22.07 -19.48 5.24
CA ASN A 120 -21.62 -19.17 6.60
C ASN A 120 -20.62 -18.01 6.57
N VAL A 121 -21.11 -16.78 6.65
CA VAL A 121 -20.31 -15.55 6.64
C VAL A 121 -19.39 -15.48 7.87
N ASN A 122 -19.83 -15.95 9.05
CA ASN A 122 -19.01 -15.92 10.25
C ASN A 122 -17.76 -16.80 10.10
N LYS A 123 -17.88 -17.99 9.50
CA LYS A 123 -16.74 -18.86 9.22
C LYS A 123 -15.75 -18.19 8.25
N LEU A 124 -16.25 -17.46 7.27
CA LEU A 124 -15.42 -16.67 6.34
C LEU A 124 -14.68 -15.54 7.08
N LEU A 125 -15.37 -14.79 7.94
CA LEU A 125 -14.77 -13.73 8.74
C LEU A 125 -13.69 -14.27 9.69
N ASP A 126 -13.93 -15.42 10.33
CA ASP A 126 -12.93 -16.06 11.21
C ASP A 126 -11.65 -16.42 10.43
N ALA A 127 -11.80 -16.90 9.20
CA ALA A 127 -10.67 -17.27 8.34
C ALA A 127 -9.91 -16.05 7.79
N LEU A 128 -10.54 -14.88 7.68
CA LEU A 128 -9.96 -13.66 7.15
C LEU A 128 -9.47 -12.69 8.23
N THR A 129 -9.87 -12.86 9.47
CA THR A 129 -9.39 -12.05 10.60
C THR A 129 -7.87 -12.20 10.75
N GLY A 130 -7.16 -11.08 10.86
CA GLY A 130 -5.70 -11.05 10.91
C GLY A 130 -5.00 -11.14 9.54
N LYS A 131 -5.75 -11.10 8.44
CA LYS A 131 -5.22 -11.01 7.07
C LYS A 131 -5.45 -9.62 6.49
N ALA A 132 -4.71 -9.29 5.44
CA ALA A 132 -4.88 -8.01 4.74
C ALA A 132 -6.27 -7.91 4.08
N LEU A 133 -6.78 -6.67 3.91
CA LEU A 133 -8.06 -6.44 3.20
C LEU A 133 -8.00 -6.93 1.75
N SER A 134 -6.83 -6.89 1.12
CA SER A 134 -6.60 -7.44 -0.22
C SER A 134 -6.89 -8.94 -0.29
N ASP A 135 -6.56 -9.70 0.77
CA ASP A 135 -6.84 -11.14 0.84
C ASP A 135 -8.35 -11.40 0.91
N SER A 136 -9.08 -10.57 1.68
CA SER A 136 -10.54 -10.64 1.74
C SER A 136 -11.18 -10.40 0.38
N ALA A 137 -10.74 -9.37 -0.32
CA ALA A 137 -11.21 -9.06 -1.67
C ALA A 137 -10.81 -10.15 -2.69
N PHE A 138 -9.63 -10.71 -2.57
CA PHE A 138 -9.18 -11.83 -3.41
C PHE A 138 -10.06 -13.07 -3.20
N VAL A 139 -10.29 -13.49 -1.96
CA VAL A 139 -11.10 -14.70 -1.66
C VAL A 139 -12.48 -14.61 -2.23
N ILE A 140 -13.17 -13.48 -2.08
CA ILE A 140 -14.54 -13.33 -2.59
C ILE A 140 -14.57 -13.36 -4.12
N ARG A 141 -13.64 -12.65 -4.80
CA ARG A 141 -13.53 -12.68 -6.25
C ARG A 141 -13.17 -14.07 -6.78
N GLU A 142 -12.23 -14.74 -6.13
CA GLU A 142 -11.83 -16.08 -6.53
C GLU A 142 -12.93 -17.11 -6.31
N ALA A 143 -13.66 -17.02 -5.20
CA ALA A 143 -14.81 -17.87 -4.94
C ALA A 143 -15.92 -17.67 -6.00
N ALA A 144 -16.21 -16.43 -6.39
CA ALA A 144 -17.15 -16.13 -7.46
C ALA A 144 -16.69 -16.71 -8.81
N ARG A 145 -15.37 -16.58 -9.12
CA ARG A 145 -14.78 -17.18 -10.33
C ARG A 145 -14.90 -18.71 -10.34
N LEU A 146 -14.64 -19.35 -9.19
CA LEU A 146 -14.73 -20.81 -9.06
C LEU A 146 -16.18 -21.29 -9.16
N ALA A 147 -17.13 -20.59 -8.54
CA ALA A 147 -18.56 -20.89 -8.69
C ALA A 147 -19.01 -20.82 -10.16
N ALA A 148 -18.67 -19.72 -10.85
CA ALA A 148 -18.97 -19.54 -12.27
C ALA A 148 -18.33 -20.63 -13.14
N LYS A 149 -17.06 -20.99 -12.88
CA LYS A 149 -16.38 -22.08 -13.58
C LYS A 149 -17.06 -23.43 -13.37
N ALA A 150 -17.67 -23.66 -12.22
CA ALA A 150 -18.42 -24.86 -11.89
C ALA A 150 -19.89 -24.83 -12.42
N GLY A 151 -20.28 -23.81 -13.17
CA GLY A 151 -21.63 -23.64 -13.72
C GLY A 151 -22.67 -23.24 -12.66
N LYS A 152 -22.26 -22.77 -11.50
CA LYS A 152 -23.16 -22.30 -10.43
C LYS A 152 -23.64 -20.89 -10.72
N THR A 153 -24.90 -20.61 -10.34
CA THR A 153 -25.51 -19.29 -10.48
C THR A 153 -25.33 -18.40 -9.26
N GLU A 154 -24.84 -18.97 -8.19
CA GLU A 154 -24.66 -18.28 -6.90
C GLU A 154 -23.36 -18.73 -6.21
N LEU A 155 -22.87 -17.87 -5.32
CA LEU A 155 -21.70 -18.15 -4.48
C LEU A 155 -22.11 -19.06 -3.32
N ASP A 156 -21.45 -20.20 -3.20
CA ASP A 156 -21.72 -21.19 -2.15
C ASP A 156 -20.50 -21.40 -1.23
N GLN A 157 -20.74 -22.13 -0.14
CA GLN A 157 -19.73 -22.41 0.87
C GLN A 157 -18.53 -23.19 0.28
N THR A 158 -18.76 -24.12 -0.63
CA THR A 158 -17.69 -24.91 -1.26
C THR A 158 -16.74 -24.04 -2.06
N SER A 159 -17.27 -23.06 -2.82
CA SER A 159 -16.48 -22.11 -3.58
C SER A 159 -15.65 -21.18 -2.69
N ILE A 160 -16.21 -20.75 -1.55
CA ILE A 160 -15.48 -19.97 -0.54
C ILE A 160 -14.32 -20.77 0.05
N GLU A 161 -14.56 -22.02 0.44
CA GLU A 161 -13.51 -22.88 1.02
C GLU A 161 -12.40 -23.18 0.01
N ALA A 162 -12.74 -23.41 -1.24
CA ALA A 162 -11.76 -23.57 -2.31
C ALA A 162 -10.91 -22.30 -2.51
N ALA A 163 -11.54 -21.12 -2.47
CA ALA A 163 -10.83 -19.85 -2.58
C ALA A 163 -9.92 -19.58 -1.38
N LEU A 164 -10.37 -19.87 -0.16
CA LEU A 164 -9.54 -19.77 1.05
C LEU A 164 -8.30 -20.66 0.96
N ASN A 165 -8.44 -21.88 0.43
CA ASN A 165 -7.33 -22.80 0.23
C ASN A 165 -6.34 -22.35 -0.85
N SER A 166 -6.74 -21.44 -1.74
CA SER A 166 -5.88 -20.86 -2.76
C SER A 166 -5.07 -19.65 -2.29
N LEU A 167 -5.36 -19.13 -1.08
CA LEU A 167 -4.51 -18.10 -0.49
C LEU A 167 -3.09 -18.60 -0.33
N PRO A 168 -2.08 -17.76 -0.63
CA PRO A 168 -0.72 -18.08 -0.28
C PRO A 168 -0.65 -18.42 1.21
N LYS A 169 -0.12 -19.59 1.55
CA LYS A 169 0.16 -19.91 2.95
C LYS A 169 1.15 -18.87 3.43
N ASP A 170 0.83 -18.18 4.53
CA ASP A 170 1.74 -17.22 5.15
C ASP A 170 3.10 -17.89 5.30
N GLN A 171 4.07 -17.49 4.47
CA GLN A 171 5.44 -17.78 4.78
C GLN A 171 5.69 -17.07 6.10
N GLU A 172 5.90 -17.84 7.15
CA GLU A 172 6.25 -17.35 8.48
C GLU A 172 7.29 -16.25 8.29
N LYS A 173 6.85 -14.98 8.43
CA LYS A 173 7.77 -13.85 8.53
C LYS A 173 8.58 -14.16 9.77
N LYS A 174 9.79 -14.72 9.56
CA LYS A 174 10.79 -14.84 10.61
C LYS A 174 10.88 -13.46 11.25
N LYS A 175 10.33 -13.35 12.45
CA LYS A 175 10.57 -12.23 13.36
C LYS A 175 12.08 -12.19 13.57
N GLN A 176 12.79 -11.42 12.77
CA GLN A 176 14.11 -10.94 13.15
C GLN A 176 13.92 -9.94 14.29
N THR A 177 13.81 -10.50 15.47
CA THR A 177 13.91 -9.75 16.72
C THR A 177 15.37 -9.30 16.82
N HIS A 178 15.69 -8.15 16.30
CA HIS A 178 16.94 -7.47 16.61
C HIS A 178 16.83 -7.04 18.09
N ARG A 179 17.35 -7.90 18.97
CA ARG A 179 17.67 -7.53 20.34
C ARG A 179 18.76 -6.45 20.26
N ILE A 180 18.35 -5.20 20.42
CA ILE A 180 19.29 -4.12 20.76
C ILE A 180 19.77 -4.44 22.17
N ARG A 181 21.00 -4.93 22.29
CA ARG A 181 21.73 -4.92 23.55
C ARG A 181 22.14 -3.48 23.81
N LEU A 182 21.47 -2.87 24.79
CA LEU A 182 21.99 -1.70 25.47
C LEU A 182 23.17 -2.17 26.33
N GLY A 183 24.36 -1.71 25.98
CA GLY A 183 25.57 -1.74 26.77
C GLY A 183 26.01 -0.31 26.99
#